data_01397190206a037975a3d15a0933872f
#
_entry.id   01397190206a037975a3d15a0933872f
#
_cell.length_a   1.000
_cell.length_b   1.000
_cell.length_c   1.000
_cell.angle_alpha   90.00
_cell.angle_beta   90.00
_cell.angle_gamma   90.00
#
_symmetry.space_group_name_H-M   'P 1'
#
loop_
_entity.id
_entity.type
_entity.pdbx_description
1 polymer ?
#
loop_
_entity_poly.entity_id
_entity_poly.type
_entity_poly.pdbx_seq_one_letter_code
_entity_poly.pdbx_strand_id
1 'polypeptide(L)'
;MTRIVGGEFGGRTLRTPTGSVTRPTAEKIRAALGNALQATGSLEGAAVLDLYAGSGALGLELLSRGAASLVAVERDNLALEVVRHNVSELKVSSVEVLAGDVAVVLRRLAARGAGSRFDVVVADPPYGLPDADLAEVLAAVVPLAAPGADVVVERGSRSAALVWPSPIQERRTKRYGDTLLCYGRLP
;
A
#
# COMPACT_ATOMS: atom_id res chain seq x y z
N MET A 1 8.20 -16.73 3.61
CA MET A 1 6.80 -16.68 4.06
C MET A 1 6.64 -15.57 5.09
N THR A 2 5.48 -14.91 5.12
CA THR A 2 5.07 -13.92 6.11
C THR A 2 3.64 -14.24 6.54
N ARG A 3 3.05 -13.49 7.47
CA ARG A 3 1.67 -13.72 7.91
C ARG A 3 0.89 -12.42 8.02
N ILE A 4 -0.42 -12.51 7.94
CA ILE A 4 -1.34 -11.44 8.32
C ILE A 4 -1.34 -11.35 9.85
N VAL A 5 -1.18 -10.12 10.38
CA VAL A 5 -0.98 -9.92 11.82
C VAL A 5 -2.32 -9.76 12.56
N GLY A 6 -3.31 -9.10 11.91
CA GLY A 6 -4.58 -8.80 12.56
C GLY A 6 -5.79 -8.90 11.63
N GLY A 7 -6.98 -8.71 12.21
CA GLY A 7 -8.25 -8.73 11.49
C GLY A 7 -8.76 -10.15 11.21
N GLU A 8 -9.68 -10.25 10.24
CA GLU A 8 -10.42 -11.47 9.89
C GLU A 8 -9.49 -12.63 9.48
N PHE A 9 -8.41 -12.33 8.78
CA PHE A 9 -7.44 -13.32 8.30
C PHE A 9 -6.19 -13.41 9.18
N GLY A 10 -6.24 -12.88 10.41
CA GLY A 10 -5.12 -12.86 11.35
C GLY A 10 -4.53 -14.27 11.57
N GLY A 11 -3.20 -14.38 11.50
CA GLY A 11 -2.46 -15.65 11.62
C GLY A 11 -2.31 -16.43 10.31
N ARG A 12 -3.06 -16.11 9.23
CA ARG A 12 -2.93 -16.77 7.92
C ARG A 12 -1.55 -16.47 7.33
N THR A 13 -0.91 -17.52 6.85
CA THR A 13 0.41 -17.44 6.22
C THR A 13 0.27 -17.02 4.77
N LEU A 14 1.14 -16.10 4.33
CA LEU A 14 1.27 -15.63 2.97
C LEU A 14 2.60 -16.09 2.36
N ARG A 15 2.58 -16.46 1.09
CA ARG A 15 3.81 -16.68 0.33
C ARG A 15 4.53 -15.36 0.09
N THR A 16 5.84 -15.43 -0.10
CA THR A 16 6.70 -14.31 -0.50
C THR A 16 7.53 -14.71 -1.69
N PRO A 17 7.91 -13.79 -2.57
CA PRO A 17 8.79 -14.10 -3.68
C PRO A 17 10.10 -14.75 -3.21
N THR A 18 10.66 -15.64 -4.02
CA THR A 18 11.91 -16.33 -3.73
C THR A 18 13.05 -15.30 -3.60
N GLY A 19 13.86 -15.41 -2.54
CA GLY A 19 14.93 -14.45 -2.27
C GLY A 19 14.54 -13.21 -1.47
N SER A 20 13.23 -12.97 -1.24
CA SER A 20 12.81 -11.91 -0.32
C SER A 20 13.00 -12.36 1.13
N VAL A 21 13.88 -11.69 1.86
CA VAL A 21 14.04 -11.90 3.30
C VAL A 21 12.92 -11.18 4.02
N THR A 22 11.92 -11.92 4.46
CA THR A 22 10.89 -11.36 5.36
C THR A 22 11.53 -11.10 6.73
N ARG A 23 11.71 -9.84 7.04
CA ARG A 23 12.23 -9.42 8.35
C ARG A 23 11.08 -9.40 9.36
N PRO A 24 11.28 -9.82 10.62
CA PRO A 24 10.29 -9.62 11.69
C PRO A 24 9.84 -8.16 11.83
N THR A 25 10.70 -7.22 11.43
CA THR A 25 10.42 -5.78 11.37
C THR A 25 9.29 -5.45 10.40
N ALA A 26 9.21 -6.12 9.24
CA ALA A 26 8.16 -5.87 8.24
C ALA A 26 6.76 -6.21 8.79
N GLU A 27 6.60 -7.30 9.55
CA GLU A 27 5.31 -7.62 10.21
C GLU A 27 4.92 -6.56 11.24
N LYS A 28 5.89 -6.07 12.03
CA LYS A 28 5.66 -5.00 13.01
C LYS A 28 5.25 -3.68 12.34
N ILE A 29 5.87 -3.35 11.20
CA ILE A 29 5.55 -2.13 10.43
C ILE A 29 4.13 -2.23 9.87
N ARG A 30 3.76 -3.34 9.22
CA ARG A 30 2.40 -3.56 8.73
C ARG A 30 1.36 -3.49 9.83
N ALA A 31 1.63 -4.13 10.98
CA ALA A 31 0.75 -4.05 12.15
C ALA A 31 0.60 -2.61 12.65
N ALA A 32 1.71 -1.86 12.74
CA ALA A 32 1.69 -0.47 13.20
C ALA A 32 0.92 0.44 12.24
N LEU A 33 1.05 0.23 10.92
CA LEU A 33 0.31 0.96 9.90
C LEU A 33 -1.18 0.62 9.99
N GLY A 34 -1.54 -0.66 10.02
CA GLY A 34 -2.93 -1.10 10.15
C GLY A 34 -3.60 -0.56 11.43
N ASN A 35 -2.91 -0.65 12.57
CA ASN A 35 -3.40 -0.09 13.83
C ASN A 35 -3.61 1.43 13.75
N ALA A 36 -2.71 2.14 13.07
CA ALA A 36 -2.81 3.59 12.91
C ALA A 36 -4.01 4.02 12.08
N LEU A 37 -4.30 3.32 10.98
CA LEU A 37 -5.46 3.57 10.12
C LEU A 37 -6.77 3.15 10.79
N GLN A 38 -6.79 2.05 11.55
CA GLN A 38 -7.96 1.67 12.35
C GLN A 38 -8.28 2.70 13.44
N ALA A 39 -7.26 3.21 14.13
CA ALA A 39 -7.44 4.19 15.19
C ALA A 39 -8.03 5.53 14.71
N THR A 40 -7.84 5.87 13.42
CA THR A 40 -8.44 7.07 12.80
C THR A 40 -9.80 6.80 12.16
N GLY A 41 -10.27 5.54 12.14
CA GLY A 41 -11.49 5.14 11.45
C GLY A 41 -11.37 5.13 9.92
N SER A 42 -10.16 5.33 9.39
CA SER A 42 -9.94 5.46 7.94
C SER A 42 -10.01 4.14 7.18
N LEU A 43 -10.07 3.01 7.88
CA LEU A 43 -9.94 1.69 7.24
C LEU A 43 -11.27 0.96 7.08
N GLU A 44 -12.24 1.21 7.93
CA GLU A 44 -13.54 0.53 7.89
C GLU A 44 -14.29 0.87 6.60
N GLY A 45 -14.57 -0.14 5.80
CA GLY A 45 -15.25 0.00 4.51
C GLY A 45 -14.43 0.68 3.41
N ALA A 46 -13.14 0.95 3.63
CA ALA A 46 -12.28 1.71 2.73
C ALA A 46 -11.95 0.95 1.45
N ALA A 47 -11.85 1.67 0.33
CA ALA A 47 -11.20 1.24 -0.88
C ALA A 47 -9.70 1.53 -0.78
N VAL A 48 -8.86 0.48 -0.83
CA VAL A 48 -7.41 0.56 -0.67
C VAL A 48 -6.70 0.42 -2.02
N LEU A 49 -5.69 1.26 -2.25
CA LEU A 49 -4.74 1.14 -3.34
C LEU A 49 -3.35 0.83 -2.77
N ASP A 50 -2.81 -0.35 -3.08
CA ASP A 50 -1.48 -0.80 -2.67
C ASP A 50 -0.51 -0.70 -3.85
N LEU A 51 0.39 0.26 -3.79
CA LEU A 51 1.41 0.52 -4.82
C LEU A 51 2.71 -0.18 -4.46
N TYR A 52 3.28 -0.88 -5.44
CA TYR A 52 4.45 -1.74 -5.25
C TYR A 52 4.15 -2.93 -4.33
N ALA A 53 3.01 -3.61 -4.59
CA ALA A 53 2.39 -4.55 -3.66
C ALA A 53 3.25 -5.78 -3.29
N GLY A 54 4.22 -6.15 -4.10
CA GLY A 54 5.08 -7.30 -3.85
C GLY A 54 4.27 -8.58 -3.65
N SER A 55 4.32 -9.16 -2.46
CA SER A 55 3.50 -10.32 -2.10
C SER A 55 2.03 -10.00 -1.80
N GLY A 56 1.65 -8.74 -1.80
CA GLY A 56 0.34 -8.25 -1.38
C GLY A 56 0.16 -8.18 0.14
N ALA A 57 1.22 -8.43 0.92
CA ALA A 57 1.09 -8.57 2.36
C ALA A 57 0.56 -7.32 3.06
N LEU A 58 0.90 -6.12 2.55
CA LEU A 58 0.42 -4.86 3.12
C LEU A 58 -1.06 -4.66 2.81
N GLY A 59 -1.45 -4.69 1.54
CA GLY A 59 -2.86 -4.52 1.14
C GLY A 59 -3.77 -5.59 1.75
N LEU A 60 -3.34 -6.86 1.79
CA LEU A 60 -4.11 -7.96 2.40
C LEU A 60 -4.24 -7.81 3.92
N GLU A 61 -3.23 -7.26 4.61
CA GLU A 61 -3.34 -6.88 6.03
C GLU A 61 -4.44 -5.83 6.24
N LEU A 62 -4.49 -4.78 5.38
CA LEU A 62 -5.52 -3.74 5.47
C LEU A 62 -6.91 -4.29 5.16
N LEU A 63 -7.02 -5.16 4.14
CA LEU A 63 -8.28 -5.85 3.83
C LEU A 63 -8.75 -6.70 5.02
N SER A 64 -7.85 -7.46 5.64
CA SER A 64 -8.13 -8.25 6.85
C SER A 64 -8.65 -7.40 8.02
N ARG A 65 -8.31 -6.12 8.06
CA ARG A 65 -8.64 -5.19 9.14
C ARG A 65 -9.88 -4.33 8.89
N GLY A 66 -10.65 -4.62 7.83
CA GLY A 66 -11.94 -3.98 7.59
C GLY A 66 -12.04 -3.15 6.33
N ALA A 67 -10.99 -3.08 5.48
CA ALA A 67 -11.14 -2.47 4.17
C ALA A 67 -12.12 -3.28 3.30
N ALA A 68 -12.95 -2.59 2.51
CA ALA A 68 -13.96 -3.23 1.67
C ALA A 68 -13.36 -3.80 0.36
N SER A 69 -12.34 -3.14 -0.18
CA SER A 69 -11.71 -3.55 -1.44
C SER A 69 -10.24 -3.18 -1.49
N LEU A 70 -9.51 -3.89 -2.35
CA LEU A 70 -8.08 -3.69 -2.58
C LEU A 70 -7.77 -3.72 -4.07
N VAL A 71 -7.05 -2.71 -4.54
CA VAL A 71 -6.35 -2.75 -5.82
C VAL A 71 -4.86 -2.83 -5.53
N ALA A 72 -4.21 -3.92 -5.92
CA ALA A 72 -2.79 -4.16 -5.75
C ALA A 72 -2.05 -3.99 -7.07
N VAL A 73 -1.06 -3.10 -7.11
CA VAL A 73 -0.27 -2.80 -8.32
C VAL A 73 1.14 -3.35 -8.16
N GLU A 74 1.55 -4.22 -9.08
CA GLU A 74 2.87 -4.83 -9.08
C GLU A 74 3.38 -5.01 -10.52
N ARG A 75 4.68 -4.87 -10.75
CA ARG A 75 5.30 -5.05 -12.07
C ARG A 75 6.09 -6.33 -12.23
N ASP A 76 6.63 -6.86 -11.13
CA ASP A 76 7.44 -8.07 -11.16
C ASP A 76 6.56 -9.32 -11.33
N ASN A 77 6.84 -10.14 -12.34
CA ASN A 77 6.02 -11.29 -12.68
C ASN A 77 5.99 -12.36 -11.57
N LEU A 78 7.11 -12.56 -10.86
CA LEU A 78 7.16 -13.54 -9.76
C LEU A 78 6.34 -13.04 -8.56
N ALA A 79 6.42 -11.74 -8.26
CA ALA A 79 5.60 -11.13 -7.22
C ALA A 79 4.11 -11.15 -7.60
N LEU A 80 3.76 -10.94 -8.88
CA LEU A 80 2.38 -11.06 -9.38
C LEU A 80 1.80 -12.46 -9.20
N GLU A 81 2.56 -13.50 -9.47
CA GLU A 81 2.15 -14.89 -9.21
C GLU A 81 1.89 -15.11 -7.72
N VAL A 82 2.79 -14.57 -6.88
CA VAL A 82 2.68 -14.71 -5.42
C VAL A 82 1.45 -13.98 -4.88
N VAL A 83 1.21 -12.71 -5.24
CA VAL A 83 0.05 -11.98 -4.74
C VAL A 83 -1.26 -12.62 -5.20
N ARG A 84 -1.36 -13.07 -6.45
CA ARG A 84 -2.54 -13.78 -6.96
C ARG A 84 -2.78 -15.09 -6.21
N HIS A 85 -1.71 -15.83 -5.92
CA HIS A 85 -1.81 -17.05 -5.11
C HIS A 85 -2.32 -16.72 -3.69
N ASN A 86 -1.78 -15.70 -3.04
CA ASN A 86 -2.20 -15.29 -1.70
C ASN A 86 -3.67 -14.85 -1.66
N VAL A 87 -4.14 -14.10 -2.66
CA VAL A 87 -5.55 -13.72 -2.82
C VAL A 87 -6.44 -14.95 -2.96
N SER A 88 -6.04 -15.92 -3.79
CA SER A 88 -6.78 -17.19 -4.00
C SER A 88 -6.86 -18.01 -2.71
N GLU A 89 -5.76 -18.15 -1.97
CA GLU A 89 -5.71 -18.91 -0.71
C GLU A 89 -6.59 -18.28 0.39
N LEU A 90 -6.70 -16.95 0.40
CA LEU A 90 -7.59 -16.24 1.34
C LEU A 90 -9.06 -16.30 0.89
N LYS A 91 -9.34 -16.71 -0.36
CA LYS A 91 -10.68 -16.78 -0.97
C LYS A 91 -11.41 -15.43 -0.95
N VAL A 92 -10.69 -14.34 -1.14
CA VAL A 92 -11.24 -12.98 -1.18
C VAL A 92 -11.54 -12.58 -2.61
N SER A 93 -12.73 -12.07 -2.87
CA SER A 93 -13.19 -11.60 -4.19
C SER A 93 -13.04 -10.09 -4.39
N SER A 94 -12.80 -9.34 -3.32
CA SER A 94 -12.72 -7.88 -3.34
C SER A 94 -11.30 -7.36 -3.64
N VAL A 95 -10.46 -8.17 -4.31
CA VAL A 95 -9.08 -7.80 -4.66
C VAL A 95 -8.89 -7.84 -6.17
N GLU A 96 -8.46 -6.70 -6.74
CA GLU A 96 -7.99 -6.60 -8.13
C GLU A 96 -6.47 -6.50 -8.14
N VAL A 97 -5.79 -7.38 -8.90
CA VAL A 97 -4.33 -7.36 -9.07
C VAL A 97 -3.99 -6.85 -10.46
N LEU A 98 -3.38 -5.66 -10.51
CA LEU A 98 -3.00 -4.97 -11.74
C LEU A 98 -1.49 -5.15 -12.01
N ALA A 99 -1.19 -5.75 -13.15
CA ALA A 99 0.18 -5.93 -13.61
C ALA A 99 0.68 -4.70 -14.35
N GLY A 100 1.82 -4.16 -13.95
CA GLY A 100 2.50 -3.10 -14.66
C GLY A 100 3.26 -2.13 -13.77
N ASP A 101 3.98 -1.22 -14.43
CA ASP A 101 4.62 -0.09 -13.76
C ASP A 101 3.57 0.81 -13.10
N VAL A 102 3.86 1.25 -11.87
CA VAL A 102 2.91 2.02 -11.05
C VAL A 102 2.44 3.28 -11.77
N ALA A 103 3.34 4.07 -12.35
CA ALA A 103 2.96 5.32 -13.04
C ALA A 103 2.08 5.05 -14.27
N VAL A 104 2.33 3.94 -14.99
CA VAL A 104 1.49 3.53 -16.13
C VAL A 104 0.10 3.11 -15.67
N VAL A 105 0.02 2.31 -14.60
CA VAL A 105 -1.26 1.82 -14.06
C VAL A 105 -2.08 2.98 -13.51
N LEU A 106 -1.48 3.91 -12.76
CA LEU A 106 -2.20 5.09 -12.24
C LEU A 106 -2.80 5.93 -13.37
N ARG A 107 -2.05 6.18 -14.46
CA ARG A 107 -2.60 6.89 -15.64
C ARG A 107 -3.78 6.16 -16.27
N ARG A 108 -3.72 4.82 -16.35
CA ARG A 108 -4.84 4.01 -16.87
C ARG A 108 -6.07 4.07 -15.97
N LEU A 109 -5.87 4.02 -14.64
CA LEU A 109 -6.96 4.17 -13.68
C LEU A 109 -7.61 5.54 -13.79
N ALA A 110 -6.83 6.61 -13.88
CA ALA A 110 -7.33 7.96 -14.05
C ALA A 110 -8.14 8.13 -15.38
N ALA A 111 -7.71 7.46 -16.45
CA ALA A 111 -8.41 7.50 -17.74
C ALA A 111 -9.75 6.72 -17.74
N ARG A 112 -9.97 5.81 -16.80
CA ARG A 112 -11.26 5.10 -16.65
C ARG A 112 -12.39 5.97 -16.09
N GLY A 113 -12.08 7.20 -15.65
CA GLY A 113 -13.06 8.16 -15.13
C GLY A 113 -13.31 8.02 -13.62
N ALA A 114 -14.24 8.81 -13.10
CA ALA A 114 -14.46 9.09 -11.67
C ALA A 114 -14.95 7.90 -10.80
N GLY A 115 -14.91 6.67 -11.30
CA GLY A 115 -15.41 5.49 -10.59
C GLY A 115 -14.45 4.87 -9.58
N SER A 116 -13.16 5.23 -9.59
CA SER A 116 -12.17 4.63 -8.69
C SER A 116 -11.62 5.70 -7.75
N ARG A 117 -12.30 5.90 -6.63
CA ARG A 117 -11.79 6.75 -5.57
C ARG A 117 -11.31 5.89 -4.42
N PHE A 118 -10.04 6.04 -4.06
CA PHE A 118 -9.43 5.31 -2.97
C PHE A 118 -9.43 6.15 -1.70
N ASP A 119 -9.86 5.53 -0.60
CA ASP A 119 -9.88 6.16 0.73
C ASP A 119 -8.51 6.04 1.41
N VAL A 120 -7.76 4.98 1.08
CA VAL A 120 -6.43 4.73 1.59
C VAL A 120 -5.50 4.34 0.45
N VAL A 121 -4.36 5.03 0.35
CA VAL A 121 -3.28 4.67 -0.57
C VAL A 121 -2.03 4.33 0.23
N VAL A 122 -1.45 3.17 -0.02
CA VAL A 122 -0.19 2.75 0.59
C VAL A 122 0.86 2.48 -0.48
N ALA A 123 2.10 2.80 -0.19
CA ALA A 123 3.22 2.58 -1.11
C ALA A 123 4.47 2.14 -0.34
N ASP A 124 5.07 1.03 -0.76
CA ASP A 124 6.40 0.56 -0.33
C ASP A 124 7.33 0.52 -1.55
N PRO A 125 7.78 1.69 -2.04
CA PRO A 125 8.58 1.77 -3.25
C PRO A 125 9.96 1.14 -3.04
N PRO A 126 10.58 0.56 -4.11
CA PRO A 126 11.92 0.01 -4.02
C PRO A 126 12.94 1.08 -3.60
N TYR A 127 13.93 0.69 -2.78
CA TYR A 127 14.95 1.59 -2.21
C TYR A 127 15.70 2.44 -3.24
N GLY A 128 15.77 2.01 -4.49
CA GLY A 128 16.44 2.73 -5.58
C GLY A 128 15.54 3.69 -6.36
N LEU A 129 14.27 3.85 -5.97
CA LEU A 129 13.38 4.78 -6.67
C LEU A 129 13.80 6.22 -6.38
N PRO A 130 14.13 7.04 -7.42
CA PRO A 130 14.47 8.44 -7.22
C PRO A 130 13.33 9.22 -6.56
N ASP A 131 13.67 10.22 -5.73
CA ASP A 131 12.67 11.04 -5.04
C ASP A 131 11.75 11.80 -6.02
N ALA A 132 12.28 12.21 -7.16
CA ALA A 132 11.50 12.86 -8.23
C ALA A 132 10.42 11.92 -8.79
N ASP A 133 10.78 10.65 -9.06
CA ASP A 133 9.86 9.66 -9.60
C ASP A 133 8.77 9.32 -8.57
N LEU A 134 9.13 9.26 -7.29
CA LEU A 134 8.16 9.07 -6.21
C LEU A 134 7.20 10.25 -6.12
N ALA A 135 7.68 11.47 -6.25
CA ALA A 135 6.83 12.67 -6.27
C ALA A 135 5.85 12.66 -7.45
N GLU A 136 6.27 12.22 -8.64
CA GLU A 136 5.39 12.04 -9.80
C GLU A 136 4.32 10.98 -9.55
N VAL A 137 4.68 9.84 -8.94
CA VAL A 137 3.73 8.79 -8.55
C VAL A 137 2.70 9.34 -7.57
N LEU A 138 3.14 10.07 -6.54
CA LEU A 138 2.21 10.65 -5.56
C LEU A 138 1.30 11.71 -6.19
N ALA A 139 1.81 12.51 -7.13
CA ALA A 139 0.98 13.45 -7.88
C ALA A 139 -0.08 12.73 -8.74
N ALA A 140 0.27 11.58 -9.33
CA ALA A 140 -0.66 10.76 -10.10
C ALA A 140 -1.72 10.05 -9.23
N VAL A 141 -1.50 9.91 -7.92
CA VAL A 141 -2.49 9.39 -6.95
C VAL A 141 -3.60 10.40 -6.70
N VAL A 142 -3.30 11.71 -6.70
CA VAL A 142 -4.26 12.77 -6.32
C VAL A 142 -5.62 12.66 -7.02
N PRO A 143 -5.72 12.51 -8.35
CA PRO A 143 -7.03 12.40 -9.02
C PRO A 143 -7.79 11.10 -8.72
N LEU A 144 -7.12 10.10 -8.15
CA LEU A 144 -7.68 8.78 -7.81
C LEU A 144 -8.10 8.68 -6.35
N ALA A 145 -7.63 9.58 -5.51
CA ALA A 145 -7.91 9.56 -4.08
C ALA A 145 -9.22 10.28 -3.76
N ALA A 146 -9.96 9.77 -2.79
CA ALA A 146 -11.15 10.43 -2.27
C ALA A 146 -10.77 11.69 -1.47
N PRO A 147 -11.66 12.68 -1.33
CA PRO A 147 -11.50 13.74 -0.35
C PRO A 147 -11.30 13.15 1.06
N GLY A 148 -10.30 13.64 1.78
CA GLY A 148 -9.94 13.08 3.08
C GLY A 148 -9.17 11.76 3.06
N ALA A 149 -8.73 11.27 1.90
CA ALA A 149 -7.97 10.03 1.78
C ALA A 149 -6.63 10.09 2.51
N ASP A 150 -6.27 9.01 3.16
CA ASP A 150 -4.95 8.84 3.77
C ASP A 150 -3.96 8.24 2.75
N VAL A 151 -2.77 8.81 2.69
CA VAL A 151 -1.66 8.32 1.87
C VAL A 151 -0.50 7.98 2.78
N VAL A 152 -0.04 6.72 2.75
CA VAL A 152 1.07 6.27 3.59
C VAL A 152 2.19 5.73 2.73
N VAL A 153 3.39 6.27 2.92
CA VAL A 153 4.58 5.88 2.14
C VAL A 153 5.64 5.31 3.10
N GLU A 154 6.08 4.09 2.81
CA GLU A 154 7.23 3.49 3.48
C GLU A 154 8.53 4.00 2.85
N ARG A 155 9.49 4.40 3.67
CA ARG A 155 10.81 4.88 3.26
C ARG A 155 11.91 4.32 4.15
N GLY A 156 13.11 4.24 3.64
CA GLY A 156 14.29 3.98 4.46
C GLY A 156 14.59 5.16 5.39
N SER A 157 15.07 4.89 6.60
CA SER A 157 15.36 5.94 7.61
C SER A 157 16.48 6.92 7.21
N ARG A 158 17.23 6.60 6.17
CA ARG A 158 18.29 7.45 5.60
C ARG A 158 17.86 8.19 4.33
N SER A 159 16.61 8.01 3.88
CA SER A 159 16.06 8.75 2.76
C SER A 159 15.90 10.24 3.11
N ALA A 160 15.96 11.10 2.11
CA ALA A 160 15.61 12.51 2.28
C ALA A 160 14.14 12.65 2.74
N ALA A 161 13.79 13.79 3.30
CA ALA A 161 12.41 14.09 3.67
C ALA A 161 11.49 13.93 2.45
N LEU A 162 10.34 13.30 2.65
CA LEU A 162 9.38 13.12 1.56
C LEU A 162 8.75 14.47 1.20
N VAL A 163 8.80 14.80 -0.08
CA VAL A 163 8.12 15.98 -0.62
C VAL A 163 6.71 15.55 -1.06
N TRP A 164 5.71 16.08 -0.38
CA TRP A 164 4.31 15.81 -0.71
C TRP A 164 3.81 16.73 -1.81
N PRO A 165 3.29 16.23 -2.93
CA PRO A 165 2.69 17.07 -3.95
C PRO A 165 1.36 17.67 -3.44
N SER A 166 1.09 18.93 -3.81
CA SER A 166 -0.22 19.54 -3.54
C SER A 166 -1.34 18.74 -4.23
N PRO A 167 -2.50 18.51 -3.57
CA PRO A 167 -2.94 19.06 -2.29
C PRO A 167 -2.65 18.16 -1.06
N ILE A 168 -1.86 17.08 -1.20
CA ILE A 168 -1.56 16.19 -0.08
C ILE A 168 -0.81 16.96 1.01
N GLN A 169 -1.32 16.92 2.24
CA GLN A 169 -0.71 17.55 3.41
C GLN A 169 -0.04 16.51 4.28
N GLU A 170 1.23 16.72 4.64
CA GLU A 170 1.89 15.90 5.64
C GLU A 170 1.14 15.95 6.97
N ARG A 171 0.94 14.79 7.60
CA ARG A 171 0.34 14.66 8.93
C ARG A 171 1.35 14.29 9.98
N ARG A 172 2.20 13.32 9.68
CA ARG A 172 3.24 12.84 10.59
C ARG A 172 4.21 11.91 9.87
N THR A 173 5.39 11.75 10.43
CA THR A 173 6.34 10.70 10.08
C THR A 173 6.71 9.92 11.34
N LYS A 174 6.66 8.59 11.29
CA LYS A 174 7.04 7.70 12.39
C LYS A 174 8.18 6.79 11.96
N ARG A 175 9.19 6.67 12.83
CA ARG A 175 10.36 5.81 12.62
C ARG A 175 10.19 4.46 13.32
N TYR A 176 10.50 3.38 12.61
CA TYR A 176 10.53 2.00 13.08
C TYR A 176 11.86 1.36 12.67
N GLY A 177 12.89 1.51 13.52
CA GLY A 177 14.24 1.07 13.18
C GLY A 177 14.79 1.79 11.94
N ASP A 178 15.05 1.04 10.88
CA ASP A 178 15.56 1.56 9.61
C ASP A 178 14.46 1.96 8.62
N THR A 179 13.20 1.98 9.05
CA THR A 179 12.05 2.34 8.24
C THR A 179 11.34 3.58 8.78
N LEU A 180 10.87 4.43 7.87
CA LEU A 180 9.95 5.54 8.11
C LEU A 180 8.59 5.20 7.51
N LEU A 181 7.52 5.46 8.24
CA LEU A 181 6.16 5.57 7.72
C LEU A 181 5.79 7.04 7.66
N CYS A 182 5.69 7.56 6.45
CA CYS A 182 5.30 8.94 6.16
C CYS A 182 3.80 8.98 5.88
N TYR A 183 3.04 9.76 6.64
CA TYR A 183 1.59 9.87 6.53
C TYR A 183 1.23 11.22 5.94
N GLY A 184 0.51 11.22 4.85
CA GLY A 184 -0.13 12.38 4.22
C GLY A 184 -1.64 12.19 4.15
N ARG A 185 -2.37 13.28 3.93
CA ARG A 185 -3.83 13.26 3.77
C ARG A 185 -4.27 14.29 2.74
N LEU A 186 -5.22 13.93 1.90
CA LEU A 186 -5.93 14.88 1.05
C LEU A 186 -6.90 15.73 1.89
N PRO A 187 -7.16 16.97 1.50
CA PRO A 187 -8.19 17.81 2.14
C PRO A 187 -9.61 17.31 1.88
#